data_5794643f4fe99a2a908aed410e18a050
#
_entry.id   5794643f4fe99a2a908aed410e18a050
#
_cell.length_a   1.000
_cell.length_b   1.000
_cell.length_c   1.000
_cell.angle_alpha   90.00
_cell.angle_beta   90.00
_cell.angle_gamma   90.00
#
_symmetry.space_group_name_H-M   'P 1'
#
loop_
_entity.id
_entity.type
_entity.pdbx_description
1 polymer ?
#
loop_
_entity_poly.entity_id
_entity_poly.type
_entity_poly.pdbx_seq_one_letter_code
_entity_poly.pdbx_strand_id
1 'polypeptide(L)'
;MEISAIKQARERIQPFIKRTPLEHSETLSKYLGTNVWVKLELFQKTGSFKVRGAFNKLLSLSAEERKCGVVAISGGNHAQAVAYASHVLDVDA
;
A
#
# COMPACT_ATOMS: atom_id res chain seq x y z
N MET A 1 -6.21 -0.85 -16.82
CA MET A 1 -6.59 -0.18 -15.55
C MET A 1 -6.77 1.30 -15.81
N GLU A 2 -7.90 1.84 -15.39
CA GLU A 2 -8.20 3.25 -15.57
C GLU A 2 -7.54 4.12 -14.49
N ILE A 3 -7.04 5.29 -14.87
CA ILE A 3 -6.46 6.27 -13.93
C ILE A 3 -7.47 6.70 -12.85
N SER A 4 -8.75 6.74 -13.20
CA SER A 4 -9.83 7.01 -12.24
C SER A 4 -9.87 6.01 -11.10
N ALA A 5 -9.67 4.72 -11.37
CA ALA A 5 -9.61 3.69 -10.34
C ALA A 5 -8.43 3.89 -9.38
N ILE A 6 -7.27 4.34 -9.88
CA ILE A 6 -6.09 4.66 -9.05
C ILE A 6 -6.38 5.88 -8.16
N LYS A 7 -7.04 6.91 -8.69
CA LYS A 7 -7.43 8.10 -7.92
C LYS A 7 -8.42 7.74 -6.81
N GLN A 8 -9.44 6.93 -7.12
CA GLN A 8 -10.40 6.44 -6.12
C GLN A 8 -9.73 5.61 -5.03
N ALA A 9 -8.79 4.72 -5.40
CA ALA A 9 -8.01 3.97 -4.44
C ALA A 9 -7.20 4.89 -3.53
N ARG A 10 -6.54 5.91 -4.09
CA ARG A 10 -5.80 6.92 -3.32
C ARG A 10 -6.70 7.61 -2.29
N GLU A 11 -7.86 8.09 -2.69
CA GLU A 11 -8.82 8.75 -1.78
C GLU A 11 -9.25 7.80 -0.66
N ARG A 12 -9.56 6.54 -1.01
CA ARG A 12 -9.99 5.51 -0.06
C ARG A 12 -8.95 5.22 1.01
N ILE A 13 -7.66 5.11 0.65
CA ILE A 13 -6.60 4.69 1.56
C ILE A 13 -5.91 5.88 2.26
N GLN A 14 -6.06 7.09 1.78
CA GLN A 14 -5.37 8.28 2.27
C GLN A 14 -5.40 8.45 3.80
N PRO A 15 -6.52 8.21 4.53
CA PRO A 15 -6.55 8.35 5.97
C PRO A 15 -5.68 7.33 6.73
N PHE A 16 -5.29 6.23 6.09
CA PHE A 16 -4.65 5.08 6.73
C PHE A 16 -3.15 4.97 6.45
N ILE A 17 -2.64 5.71 5.48
CA ILE A 17 -1.25 5.62 5.02
C ILE A 17 -0.50 6.94 5.19
N LYS A 18 0.83 6.86 5.10
CA LYS A 18 1.70 8.04 5.04
C LYS A 18 1.87 8.52 3.60
N ARG A 19 1.98 9.82 3.42
CA ARG A 19 2.51 10.40 2.19
C ARG A 19 4.03 10.33 2.24
N THR A 20 4.61 9.37 1.54
CA THR A 20 6.07 9.18 1.50
C THR A 20 6.73 10.15 0.53
N PRO A 21 8.03 10.50 0.75
CA PRO A 21 8.77 11.35 -0.15
C PRO A 21 8.92 10.77 -1.56
N LEU A 22 8.97 11.65 -2.55
CA LEU A 22 9.36 11.35 -3.91
C LEU A 22 10.59 12.19 -4.22
N GLU A 23 11.74 11.55 -4.44
CA GLU A 23 13.04 12.24 -4.59
C GLU A 23 13.70 11.90 -5.91
N HIS A 24 14.36 12.92 -6.51
CA HIS A 24 15.18 12.74 -7.69
C HIS A 24 16.49 12.04 -7.30
N SER A 25 16.81 10.96 -7.99
CA SER A 25 18.07 10.22 -7.79
C SER A 25 19.08 10.63 -8.86
N GLU A 26 20.08 11.41 -8.48
CA GLU A 26 21.17 11.79 -9.39
C GLU A 26 21.97 10.60 -9.88
N THR A 27 22.29 9.67 -8.99
CA THR A 27 23.06 8.47 -9.29
C THR A 27 22.35 7.57 -10.31
N LEU A 28 21.08 7.25 -10.06
CA LEU A 28 20.31 6.43 -10.99
C LEU A 28 20.03 7.16 -12.31
N SER A 29 19.82 8.46 -12.26
CA SER A 29 19.60 9.28 -13.47
C SER A 29 20.83 9.28 -14.37
N LYS A 30 22.04 9.41 -13.81
CA LYS A 30 23.29 9.28 -14.55
C LYS A 30 23.47 7.89 -15.15
N TYR A 31 23.23 6.86 -14.33
CA TYR A 31 23.41 5.48 -14.76
C TYR A 31 22.47 5.08 -15.90
N LEU A 32 21.23 5.54 -15.87
CA LEU A 32 20.19 5.18 -16.84
C LEU A 32 20.05 6.20 -17.99
N GLY A 33 20.72 7.34 -17.94
CA GLY A 33 20.65 8.37 -18.97
C GLY A 33 19.30 9.08 -19.08
N THR A 34 18.49 9.09 -17.99
CA THR A 34 17.18 9.72 -17.94
C THR A 34 16.87 10.19 -16.52
N ASN A 35 15.89 11.07 -16.35
CA ASN A 35 15.46 11.49 -15.02
C ASN A 35 14.78 10.34 -14.27
N VAL A 36 15.32 9.98 -13.12
CA VAL A 36 14.80 8.92 -12.25
C VAL A 36 14.36 9.50 -10.91
N TRP A 37 13.13 9.23 -10.53
CA TRP A 37 12.55 9.60 -9.26
C TRP A 37 12.25 8.35 -8.42
N VAL A 38 12.58 8.40 -7.15
CA VAL A 38 12.40 7.28 -6.23
C VAL A 38 11.33 7.61 -5.21
N LYS A 39 10.29 6.80 -5.16
CA LYS A 39 9.24 6.86 -4.13
C LYS A 39 9.70 6.06 -2.91
N LEU A 40 10.00 6.76 -1.81
CA LEU A 40 10.65 6.17 -0.64
C LEU A 40 9.65 5.41 0.27
N GLU A 41 9.12 4.31 -0.21
CA GLU A 41 8.15 3.47 0.52
C GLU A 41 8.74 2.69 1.71
N LEU A 42 10.05 2.74 1.92
CA LEU A 42 10.67 2.28 3.16
C LEU A 42 10.19 3.09 4.38
N PHE A 43 9.73 4.33 4.17
CA PHE A 43 9.13 5.16 5.22
C PHE A 43 7.63 4.95 5.41
N GLN A 44 7.01 4.11 4.59
CA GLN A 44 5.60 3.77 4.72
C GLN A 44 5.35 2.95 5.98
N LYS A 45 4.11 2.92 6.45
CA LYS A 45 3.67 1.99 7.51
C LYS A 45 4.03 0.56 7.08
N THR A 46 4.52 -0.23 8.01
CA THR A 46 5.10 -1.57 7.77
C THR A 46 6.36 -1.60 6.89
N GLY A 47 6.96 -0.45 6.57
CA GLY A 47 8.24 -0.36 5.87
C GLY A 47 8.22 -0.72 4.38
N SER A 48 7.05 -0.85 3.77
CA SER A 48 6.91 -1.17 2.34
C SER A 48 5.62 -0.63 1.73
N PHE A 49 5.55 -0.63 0.40
CA PHE A 49 4.34 -0.19 -0.33
C PHE A 49 3.14 -1.15 -0.18
N LYS A 50 3.33 -2.35 0.31
CA LYS A 50 2.30 -3.39 0.38
C LYS A 50 1.07 -2.98 1.19
N VAL A 51 1.24 -2.15 2.20
CA VAL A 51 0.14 -1.65 3.02
C VAL A 51 -0.90 -0.85 2.22
N ARG A 52 -0.50 -0.21 1.12
CA ARG A 52 -1.42 0.50 0.22
C ARG A 52 -2.47 -0.45 -0.39
N GLY A 53 -1.98 -1.57 -0.95
CA GLY A 53 -2.86 -2.59 -1.53
C GLY A 53 -3.70 -3.30 -0.47
N ALA A 54 -3.14 -3.60 0.70
CA ALA A 54 -3.86 -4.24 1.79
C ALA A 54 -5.05 -3.37 2.24
N PHE A 55 -4.84 -2.09 2.56
CA PHE A 55 -5.95 -1.19 2.89
C PHE A 55 -6.95 -1.04 1.75
N ASN A 56 -6.49 -0.88 0.52
CA ASN A 56 -7.40 -0.72 -0.61
C ASN A 56 -8.32 -1.94 -0.76
N LYS A 57 -7.78 -3.16 -0.64
CA LYS A 57 -8.57 -4.39 -0.70
C LYS A 57 -9.55 -4.49 0.47
N LEU A 58 -9.09 -4.36 1.70
CA LEU A 58 -9.93 -4.49 2.89
C LEU A 58 -11.04 -3.45 2.95
N LEU A 59 -10.76 -2.21 2.57
CA LEU A 59 -11.76 -1.13 2.52
C LEU A 59 -12.79 -1.33 1.39
N SER A 60 -12.48 -2.13 0.37
CA SER A 60 -13.41 -2.45 -0.72
C SER A 60 -14.28 -3.68 -0.45
N LEU A 61 -14.05 -4.41 0.63
CA LEU A 61 -14.87 -5.54 1.01
C LEU A 61 -16.24 -5.09 1.55
N SER A 62 -17.28 -5.86 1.28
CA SER A 62 -18.60 -5.69 1.90
C SER A 62 -18.55 -5.97 3.41
N ALA A 63 -19.60 -5.59 4.13
CA ALA A 63 -19.70 -5.88 5.56
C ALA A 63 -19.72 -7.41 5.85
N GLU A 64 -20.38 -8.17 4.99
CA GLU A 64 -20.45 -9.64 5.07
C GLU A 64 -19.08 -10.26 4.83
N GLU A 65 -18.36 -9.80 3.80
CA GLU A 65 -17.01 -10.29 3.49
C GLU A 65 -16.04 -10.00 4.64
N ARG A 66 -16.11 -8.81 5.25
CA ARG A 66 -15.28 -8.46 6.42
C ARG A 66 -15.54 -9.36 7.62
N LYS A 67 -16.79 -9.75 7.86
CA LYS A 67 -17.14 -10.67 8.95
C LYS A 67 -16.55 -12.07 8.75
N CYS A 68 -16.34 -12.49 7.51
CA CYS A 68 -15.67 -13.75 7.21
C CYS A 68 -14.16 -13.71 7.45
N GLY A 69 -13.59 -12.52 7.62
CA GLY A 69 -12.15 -12.33 7.72
C GLY A 69 -11.43 -12.49 6.39
N VAL A 70 -10.10 -12.43 6.45
CA VAL A 70 -9.23 -12.57 5.27
C VAL A 70 -8.09 -13.54 5.55
N VAL A 71 -7.58 -14.19 4.52
CA VAL A 71 -6.40 -15.06 4.60
C VAL A 71 -5.35 -14.58 3.63
N ALA A 72 -4.10 -14.54 4.06
CA ALA A 72 -2.95 -14.24 3.22
C ALA A 72 -1.82 -15.22 3.46
N ILE A 73 -1.17 -15.66 2.40
CA ILE A 73 0.02 -16.53 2.49
C ILE A 73 1.22 -15.71 2.03
N SER A 74 2.10 -15.36 2.98
CA SER A 74 3.33 -14.62 2.69
C SER A 74 4.28 -14.71 3.88
N GLY A 75 5.56 -14.89 3.60
CA GLY A 75 6.63 -14.84 4.62
C GLY A 75 7.26 -13.45 4.81
N GLY A 76 6.68 -12.39 4.23
CA GLY A 76 7.33 -11.06 4.22
C GLY A 76 6.35 -9.87 4.26
N ASN A 77 6.67 -8.85 3.49
CA ASN A 77 6.00 -7.55 3.52
C ASN A 77 4.48 -7.61 3.31
N HIS A 78 3.99 -8.58 2.52
CA HIS A 78 2.55 -8.70 2.27
C HIS A 78 1.82 -9.21 3.53
N ALA A 79 2.36 -10.21 4.23
CA ALA A 79 1.78 -10.69 5.49
C ALA A 79 1.73 -9.57 6.54
N GLN A 80 2.82 -8.82 6.70
CA GLN A 80 2.87 -7.68 7.62
C GLN A 80 1.83 -6.61 7.27
N ALA A 81 1.67 -6.31 5.99
CA ALA A 81 0.72 -5.31 5.52
C ALA A 81 -0.74 -5.76 5.75
N VAL A 82 -1.06 -7.02 5.49
CA VAL A 82 -2.40 -7.57 5.73
C VAL A 82 -2.70 -7.58 7.24
N ALA A 83 -1.79 -8.09 8.06
CA ALA A 83 -1.97 -8.12 9.51
C ALA A 83 -2.18 -6.71 10.09
N TYR A 84 -1.37 -5.74 9.67
CA TYR A 84 -1.50 -4.36 10.11
C TYR A 84 -2.82 -3.72 9.68
N ALA A 85 -3.18 -3.83 8.41
CA ALA A 85 -4.41 -3.24 7.89
C ALA A 85 -5.66 -3.89 8.50
N SER A 86 -5.64 -5.21 8.68
CA SER A 86 -6.72 -5.96 9.34
C SER A 86 -6.90 -5.53 10.80
N HIS A 87 -5.79 -5.37 11.53
CA HIS A 87 -5.84 -4.86 12.90
C HIS A 87 -6.46 -3.46 12.98
N VAL A 88 -6.04 -2.55 12.10
CA VAL A 88 -6.57 -1.16 12.06
C VAL A 88 -8.05 -1.10 11.71
N LEU A 89 -8.52 -2.01 10.87
CA LEU A 89 -9.90 -2.04 10.38
C LEU A 89 -10.81 -3.02 11.15
N ASP A 90 -10.29 -3.65 12.21
CA ASP A 90 -11.00 -4.66 13.00
C ASP A 90 -11.56 -5.80 12.14
N VAL A 91 -10.70 -6.38 11.32
CA VAL A 91 -10.98 -7.53 10.45
C VAL A 91 -10.08 -8.69 10.86
N ASP A 92 -10.64 -9.88 11.03
CA ASP A 92 -9.86 -11.09 11.31
C ASP A 92 -8.94 -11.44 10.13
N ALA A 93 -7.67 -11.82 10.43
CA ALA A 93 -6.69 -12.18 9.41
C ALA A 93 -5.73 -13.29 9.88
#